data_131c6bbd8fe60d563d263500fd316011
#
_entry.id   131c6bbd8fe60d563d263500fd316011
#
_cell.length_a   1.000
_cell.length_b   1.000
_cell.length_c   1.000
_cell.angle_alpha   90.00
_cell.angle_beta   90.00
_cell.angle_gamma   90.00
#
_symmetry.space_group_name_H-M   'P 1'
#
loop_
_entity.id
_entity.type
_entity.pdbx_description
1 polymer ?
#
loop_
_entity_poly.entity_id
_entity_poly.type
_entity_poly.pdbx_seq_one_letter_code
_entity_poly.pdbx_strand_id
1 'polypeptide(L)'
;MSQVSIKSPKHCAKQGLNVDKLYKKLFFAFSGILTTLLLLILMIWIILRPAKPDLSGPNLLNSSIQLTLLSKNPNQKVSIYYDELQVYAAYKGQQITVDTFFPSFYQGHQDRNLLTASLVGAVGRDKTAGKLVLNLKVNGRIRWKVGTWVSGRYRINVNCLAVMALGPTLPTGPLSSRQGTVCSTTV
;
A
#
# COMPACT_ATOMS: atom_id res chain seq x y z
N MET A 1 61.92 -37.69 71.47
CA MET A 1 62.05 -37.44 70.04
C MET A 1 60.72 -37.80 69.38
N SER A 2 59.88 -36.81 69.18
CA SER A 2 58.54 -36.97 68.63
C SER A 2 58.57 -36.62 67.16
N GLN A 3 58.29 -37.59 66.33
CA GLN A 3 58.14 -37.38 64.86
C GLN A 3 56.74 -36.85 64.53
N VAL A 4 56.72 -35.65 63.98
CA VAL A 4 55.51 -35.01 63.47
C VAL A 4 55.28 -35.53 62.06
N SER A 5 54.24 -36.31 61.85
CA SER A 5 53.80 -36.77 60.55
C SER A 5 53.05 -35.64 59.82
N ILE A 6 53.64 -35.10 58.78
CA ILE A 6 53.03 -34.09 57.89
C ILE A 6 52.12 -34.81 56.92
N LYS A 7 50.83 -34.66 57.14
CA LYS A 7 49.74 -35.13 56.22
C LYS A 7 49.65 -34.24 55.01
N SER A 8 49.98 -34.75 53.87
CA SER A 8 49.90 -34.09 52.55
C SER A 8 48.45 -33.62 52.23
N PRO A 9 48.22 -32.39 51.74
CA PRO A 9 46.88 -31.93 51.41
C PRO A 9 46.37 -32.63 50.14
N LYS A 10 45.12 -33.13 50.26
CA LYS A 10 44.38 -33.73 49.13
C LYS A 10 44.20 -32.71 48.01
N HIS A 11 44.67 -33.02 46.82
CA HIS A 11 44.40 -32.34 45.57
C HIS A 11 42.87 -32.21 45.36
N CYS A 12 42.34 -31.03 45.52
CA CYS A 12 41.03 -30.68 44.94
C CYS A 12 41.19 -30.72 43.42
N ALA A 13 40.69 -31.77 42.80
CA ALA A 13 40.52 -31.81 41.37
C ALA A 13 39.51 -30.71 41.02
N LYS A 14 39.99 -29.55 40.53
CA LYS A 14 39.16 -28.56 39.86
C LYS A 14 38.55 -29.23 38.65
N GLN A 15 37.27 -29.55 38.72
CA GLN A 15 36.45 -29.89 37.58
C GLN A 15 36.37 -28.62 36.72
N GLY A 16 37.37 -28.41 35.86
CA GLY A 16 37.35 -27.35 34.89
C GLY A 16 36.17 -27.55 34.00
N LEU A 17 35.15 -26.71 34.17
CA LEU A 17 34.09 -26.58 33.17
C LEU A 17 34.78 -26.40 31.82
N ASN A 18 34.55 -27.35 30.91
CA ASN A 18 35.17 -27.33 29.58
C ASN A 18 34.45 -26.23 28.77
N VAL A 19 34.83 -24.98 29.03
CA VAL A 19 34.25 -23.76 28.47
C VAL A 19 34.26 -23.83 26.93
N ASP A 20 35.32 -24.40 26.38
CA ASP A 20 35.45 -24.58 24.91
C ASP A 20 34.39 -25.52 24.31
N LYS A 21 34.04 -26.59 25.02
CA LYS A 21 32.98 -27.49 24.57
C LYS A 21 31.61 -26.87 24.73
N LEU A 22 31.40 -26.09 25.77
CA LEU A 22 30.13 -25.36 25.99
C LEU A 22 29.96 -24.27 24.94
N TYR A 23 31.01 -23.50 24.69
CA TYR A 23 31.01 -22.45 23.69
C TYR A 23 30.73 -22.98 22.28
N LYS A 24 31.39 -24.08 21.88
CA LYS A 24 31.13 -24.77 20.60
C LYS A 24 29.68 -25.23 20.49
N LYS A 25 29.11 -25.84 21.53
CA LYS A 25 27.71 -26.25 21.53
C LYS A 25 26.74 -25.08 21.40
N LEU A 26 27.00 -24.00 22.15
CA LEU A 26 26.20 -22.76 22.03
C LEU A 26 26.32 -22.11 20.66
N PHE A 27 27.52 -22.09 20.08
CA PHE A 27 27.77 -21.55 18.74
C PHE A 27 27.01 -22.35 17.67
N PHE A 28 27.06 -23.69 17.72
CA PHE A 28 26.32 -24.53 16.79
C PHE A 28 24.80 -24.42 16.95
N ALA A 29 24.32 -24.32 18.19
CA ALA A 29 22.89 -24.11 18.46
C ALA A 29 22.42 -22.76 17.94
N PHE A 30 23.17 -21.68 18.19
CA PHE A 30 22.87 -20.35 17.70
C PHE A 30 22.90 -20.26 16.16
N SER A 31 23.94 -20.87 15.55
CA SER A 31 24.04 -20.95 14.09
C SER A 31 22.87 -21.74 13.47
N GLY A 32 22.44 -22.83 14.08
CA GLY A 32 21.29 -23.60 13.65
C GLY A 32 19.97 -22.80 13.70
N ILE A 33 19.75 -22.07 14.78
CA ILE A 33 18.56 -21.19 14.91
C ILE A 33 18.59 -20.06 13.86
N LEU A 34 19.75 -19.46 13.64
CA LEU A 34 19.90 -18.38 12.66
C LEU A 34 19.62 -18.87 11.23
N THR A 35 20.14 -20.04 10.88
CA THR A 35 19.91 -20.63 9.54
C THR A 35 18.46 -21.01 9.33
N THR A 36 17.76 -21.56 10.33
CA THR A 36 16.34 -21.88 10.23
C THR A 36 15.48 -20.63 10.09
N LEU A 37 15.79 -19.56 10.82
CA LEU A 37 15.12 -18.25 10.67
C LEU A 37 15.31 -17.67 9.26
N LEU A 38 16.52 -17.71 8.73
CA LEU A 38 16.80 -17.24 7.36
C LEU A 38 16.02 -18.04 6.31
N LEU A 39 15.95 -19.38 6.46
CA LEU A 39 15.17 -20.22 5.56
C LEU A 39 13.67 -19.92 5.63
N LEU A 40 13.13 -19.69 6.83
CA LEU A 40 11.73 -19.29 7.01
C LEU A 40 11.44 -17.93 6.34
N ILE A 41 12.31 -16.94 6.51
CA ILE A 41 12.18 -15.63 5.86
C ILE A 41 12.23 -15.77 4.34
N LEU A 42 13.14 -16.58 3.81
CA LEU A 42 13.24 -16.88 2.38
C LEU A 42 11.97 -17.56 1.85
N MET A 43 11.45 -18.56 2.56
CA MET A 43 10.19 -19.23 2.20
C MET A 43 9.01 -18.26 2.18
N ILE A 44 8.90 -17.41 3.21
CA ILE A 44 7.86 -16.36 3.28
C ILE A 44 8.02 -15.39 2.10
N TRP A 45 9.24 -15.01 1.76
CA TRP A 45 9.53 -14.09 0.65
C TRP A 45 9.16 -14.68 -0.72
N ILE A 46 9.39 -15.99 -0.90
CA ILE A 46 9.01 -16.72 -2.14
C ILE A 46 7.50 -16.85 -2.25
N ILE A 47 6.80 -17.16 -1.14
CA ILE A 47 5.33 -17.32 -1.11
C ILE A 47 4.62 -15.97 -1.28
N LEU A 48 5.15 -14.90 -0.67
CA LEU A 48 4.58 -13.55 -0.72
C LEU A 48 5.00 -12.77 -1.96
N ARG A 49 5.85 -13.33 -2.83
CA ARG A 49 6.24 -12.66 -4.09
C ARG A 49 5.01 -12.47 -4.97
N PRO A 50 4.47 -11.23 -5.11
CA PRO A 50 3.31 -11.01 -5.95
C PRO A 50 3.69 -11.31 -7.40
N ALA A 51 3.07 -12.30 -7.99
CA ALA A 51 3.15 -12.51 -9.42
C ALA A 51 2.55 -11.26 -10.08
N LYS A 52 3.32 -10.59 -10.95
CA LYS A 52 2.79 -9.52 -11.79
C LYS A 52 1.81 -10.18 -12.76
N PRO A 53 0.53 -9.81 -12.74
CA PRO A 53 -0.40 -10.36 -13.71
C PRO A 53 -0.06 -9.81 -15.08
N ASP A 54 0.18 -10.70 -16.04
CA ASP A 54 0.35 -10.37 -17.45
C ASP A 54 -1.00 -9.88 -18.01
N LEU A 55 -1.09 -8.59 -18.27
CA LEU A 55 -2.21 -7.96 -18.99
C LEU A 55 -2.12 -8.14 -20.51
N SER A 56 -1.29 -9.03 -20.98
CA SER A 56 -1.06 -9.34 -22.40
C SER A 56 -2.13 -10.29 -22.96
N GLY A 57 -3.41 -9.96 -22.85
CA GLY A 57 -4.48 -10.75 -23.48
C GLY A 57 -4.95 -10.09 -24.78
N PRO A 58 -5.31 -10.86 -25.83
CA PRO A 58 -5.74 -10.34 -27.13
C PRO A 58 -7.09 -9.60 -27.11
N ASN A 59 -7.69 -9.37 -25.95
CA ASN A 59 -9.02 -8.77 -25.76
C ASN A 59 -9.00 -7.45 -24.96
N LEU A 60 -7.86 -6.74 -24.93
CA LEU A 60 -7.74 -5.44 -24.30
C LEU A 60 -8.39 -4.36 -25.17
N LEU A 61 -9.51 -3.80 -24.68
CA LEU A 61 -10.10 -2.59 -25.25
C LEU A 61 -9.38 -1.39 -24.66
N ASN A 62 -8.71 -0.65 -25.53
CA ASN A 62 -8.17 0.66 -25.18
C ASN A 62 -9.38 1.61 -25.03
N SER A 63 -9.74 1.96 -23.80
CA SER A 63 -10.90 2.80 -23.51
C SER A 63 -10.48 4.00 -22.66
N SER A 64 -11.12 5.14 -22.92
CA SER A 64 -11.00 6.31 -22.07
C SER A 64 -12.20 6.40 -21.14
N ILE A 65 -11.94 6.60 -19.86
CA ILE A 65 -12.95 6.81 -18.82
C ILE A 65 -12.95 8.27 -18.48
N GLN A 66 -14.05 8.96 -18.71
CA GLN A 66 -14.22 10.34 -18.23
C GLN A 66 -14.67 10.32 -16.78
N LEU A 67 -13.89 10.92 -15.92
CA LEU A 67 -14.15 11.08 -14.50
C LEU A 67 -14.49 12.53 -14.18
N THR A 68 -15.60 12.72 -13.47
CA THR A 68 -15.95 14.01 -12.85
C THR A 68 -16.04 13.80 -11.34
N LEU A 69 -15.16 14.45 -10.60
CA LEU A 69 -15.07 14.37 -9.14
C LEU A 69 -15.52 15.71 -8.53
N LEU A 70 -16.48 15.66 -7.64
CA LEU A 70 -16.90 16.82 -6.83
C LEU A 70 -16.15 16.82 -5.50
N SER A 71 -15.24 17.77 -5.33
CA SER A 71 -14.60 18.05 -4.05
C SER A 71 -15.39 19.12 -3.30
N LYS A 72 -15.76 18.84 -2.05
CA LYS A 72 -16.45 19.78 -1.16
C LYS A 72 -15.64 19.96 0.11
N ASN A 73 -15.28 21.19 0.44
CA ASN A 73 -14.72 21.54 1.74
C ASN A 73 -15.85 21.84 2.73
N PRO A 74 -16.11 20.99 3.75
CA PRO A 74 -17.20 21.27 4.72
C PRO A 74 -16.80 22.30 5.79
N ASN A 75 -15.53 22.69 5.87
CA ASN A 75 -15.02 23.54 6.93
C ASN A 75 -15.44 25.00 6.74
N GLN A 76 -15.84 25.64 7.83
CA GLN A 76 -16.26 27.06 7.83
C GLN A 76 -15.08 28.04 7.95
N LYS A 77 -13.97 27.61 8.55
CA LYS A 77 -12.81 28.46 8.87
C LYS A 77 -11.50 27.99 8.30
N VAL A 78 -11.48 26.81 7.67
CA VAL A 78 -10.27 26.16 7.15
C VAL A 78 -10.38 26.01 5.66
N SER A 79 -9.41 26.51 4.95
CA SER A 79 -9.25 26.31 3.50
C SER A 79 -8.22 25.21 3.23
N ILE A 80 -8.21 24.69 2.02
CA ILE A 80 -7.37 23.56 1.64
C ILE A 80 -6.58 23.93 0.38
N TYR A 81 -5.25 23.73 0.43
CA TYR A 81 -4.42 23.67 -0.76
C TYR A 81 -4.24 22.21 -1.15
N TYR A 82 -4.55 21.91 -2.39
CA TYR A 82 -4.24 20.63 -3.01
C TYR A 82 -2.96 20.78 -3.84
N ASP A 83 -1.86 20.19 -3.40
CA ASP A 83 -0.56 20.36 -4.06
C ASP A 83 -0.39 19.41 -5.24
N GLU A 84 -0.70 18.14 -5.04
CA GLU A 84 -0.59 17.10 -6.05
C GLU A 84 -1.74 16.12 -5.87
N LEU A 85 -2.54 15.93 -6.88
CA LEU A 85 -3.58 14.90 -6.89
C LEU A 85 -3.36 14.00 -8.09
N GLN A 86 -3.17 12.73 -7.82
CA GLN A 86 -3.02 11.66 -8.79
C GLN A 86 -4.28 10.80 -8.76
N VAL A 87 -4.86 10.53 -9.90
CA VAL A 87 -6.06 9.71 -10.04
C VAL A 87 -5.82 8.54 -10.99
N TYR A 88 -6.30 7.38 -10.62
CA TYR A 88 -6.27 6.18 -11.43
C TYR A 88 -7.46 5.26 -11.11
N ALA A 89 -7.80 4.40 -12.05
CA ALA A 89 -8.81 3.38 -11.85
C ALA A 89 -8.16 2.01 -11.61
N ALA A 90 -8.74 1.26 -10.69
CA ALA A 90 -8.36 -0.11 -10.38
C ALA A 90 -9.56 -1.05 -10.53
N TYR A 91 -9.33 -2.26 -11.02
CA TYR A 91 -10.30 -3.33 -11.15
C TYR A 91 -9.79 -4.57 -10.41
N LYS A 92 -10.61 -5.13 -9.52
CA LYS A 92 -10.23 -6.29 -8.68
C LYS A 92 -8.88 -6.09 -7.95
N GLY A 93 -8.60 -4.85 -7.51
CA GLY A 93 -7.35 -4.51 -6.80
C GLY A 93 -6.16 -4.16 -7.70
N GLN A 94 -6.27 -4.35 -9.01
CA GLN A 94 -5.21 -4.05 -9.97
C GLN A 94 -5.47 -2.74 -10.71
N GLN A 95 -4.46 -1.89 -10.81
CA GLN A 95 -4.53 -0.66 -11.60
C GLN A 95 -4.66 -0.98 -13.09
N ILE A 96 -5.67 -0.39 -13.74
CA ILE A 96 -6.00 -0.62 -15.15
C ILE A 96 -5.82 0.61 -16.03
N THR A 97 -5.64 1.79 -15.42
CA THR A 97 -5.41 3.05 -16.14
C THR A 97 -4.07 3.64 -15.82
N VAL A 98 -3.56 4.47 -16.71
CA VAL A 98 -2.40 5.31 -16.44
C VAL A 98 -2.77 6.36 -15.41
N ASP A 99 -1.79 6.75 -14.58
CA ASP A 99 -1.94 7.83 -13.61
C ASP A 99 -2.18 9.16 -14.31
N THR A 100 -3.23 9.85 -13.91
CA THR A 100 -3.55 11.20 -14.39
C THR A 100 -3.44 12.18 -13.24
N PHE A 101 -2.81 13.31 -13.48
CA PHE A 101 -2.57 14.33 -12.45
C PHE A 101 -3.51 15.51 -12.64
N PHE A 102 -4.08 15.98 -11.52
CA PHE A 102 -4.76 17.26 -11.47
C PHE A 102 -3.76 18.37 -11.16
N PRO A 103 -3.92 19.57 -11.76
CA PRO A 103 -3.13 20.73 -11.36
C PRO A 103 -3.39 21.07 -9.88
N SER A 104 -2.41 21.69 -9.24
CA SER A 104 -2.59 22.20 -7.88
C SER A 104 -3.66 23.28 -7.85
N PHE A 105 -4.52 23.25 -6.84
CA PHE A 105 -5.58 24.25 -6.67
C PHE A 105 -5.83 24.58 -5.21
N TYR A 106 -6.50 25.71 -5.00
CA TYR A 106 -6.94 26.18 -3.70
C TYR A 106 -8.45 26.05 -3.58
N GLN A 107 -8.91 25.56 -2.45
CA GLN A 107 -10.33 25.45 -2.11
C GLN A 107 -10.62 26.25 -0.87
N GLY A 108 -11.50 27.24 -1.00
CA GLY A 108 -11.96 28.09 0.09
C GLY A 108 -12.83 27.34 1.11
N HIS A 109 -13.27 28.07 2.15
CA HIS A 109 -14.21 27.52 3.12
C HIS A 109 -15.56 27.28 2.44
N GLN A 110 -16.20 26.14 2.75
CA GLN A 110 -17.50 25.72 2.19
C GLN A 110 -17.58 25.69 0.67
N ASP A 111 -16.44 25.76 0.01
CA ASP A 111 -16.32 25.79 -1.45
C ASP A 111 -16.46 24.40 -2.06
N ARG A 112 -16.85 24.37 -3.34
CA ARG A 112 -17.03 23.14 -4.14
C ARG A 112 -16.30 23.28 -5.45
N ASN A 113 -15.40 22.34 -5.71
CA ASN A 113 -14.63 22.30 -6.95
C ASN A 113 -15.01 21.06 -7.75
N LEU A 114 -15.22 21.25 -9.04
CA LEU A 114 -15.47 20.17 -9.98
C LEU A 114 -14.16 19.85 -10.70
N LEU A 115 -13.66 18.62 -10.53
CA LEU A 115 -12.43 18.15 -11.14
C LEU A 115 -12.79 17.15 -12.23
N THR A 116 -12.34 17.39 -13.45
CA THR A 116 -12.56 16.48 -14.59
C THR A 116 -11.22 15.91 -15.04
N ALA A 117 -11.20 14.59 -15.28
CA ALA A 117 -10.03 13.89 -15.82
C ALA A 117 -10.46 12.84 -16.83
N SER A 118 -9.61 12.61 -17.82
CA SER A 118 -9.75 11.49 -18.75
C SER A 118 -8.70 10.44 -18.38
N LEU A 119 -9.16 9.27 -17.94
CA LEU A 119 -8.32 8.14 -17.61
C LEU A 119 -8.21 7.23 -18.83
N VAL A 120 -7.01 7.07 -19.35
CA VAL A 120 -6.72 6.17 -20.46
C VAL A 120 -6.22 4.85 -19.90
N GLY A 121 -6.79 3.75 -20.34
CA GLY A 121 -6.39 2.44 -19.86
C GLY A 121 -6.99 1.30 -20.63
N ALA A 122 -6.60 0.09 -20.24
CA ALA A 122 -7.08 -1.13 -20.84
C ALA A 122 -8.05 -1.82 -19.89
N VAL A 123 -9.29 -1.95 -20.30
CA VAL A 123 -10.32 -2.68 -19.56
C VAL A 123 -10.45 -4.07 -20.17
N GLY A 124 -10.10 -5.12 -19.39
CA GLY A 124 -10.32 -6.49 -19.79
C GLY A 124 -11.83 -6.77 -19.95
N ARG A 125 -12.22 -7.42 -21.03
CA ARG A 125 -13.59 -7.93 -21.21
C ARG A 125 -13.84 -9.08 -20.25
N ASP A 126 -14.47 -8.80 -19.12
CA ASP A 126 -15.11 -9.85 -18.34
C ASP A 126 -16.48 -10.13 -18.98
N LYS A 127 -16.57 -11.19 -19.81
CA LYS A 127 -17.74 -11.54 -20.60
C LYS A 127 -18.98 -11.92 -19.77
N THR A 128 -18.84 -12.01 -18.46
CA THR A 128 -19.85 -12.59 -17.57
C THR A 128 -20.66 -11.58 -16.77
N ALA A 129 -20.27 -10.31 -16.73
CA ALA A 129 -20.95 -9.35 -15.87
C ALA A 129 -21.46 -8.16 -16.70
N GLY A 130 -22.76 -8.00 -16.84
CA GLY A 130 -23.38 -6.78 -17.38
C GLY A 130 -23.13 -5.51 -16.57
N LYS A 131 -22.28 -5.59 -15.54
CA LYS A 131 -21.86 -4.48 -14.67
C LYS A 131 -20.37 -4.55 -14.40
N LEU A 132 -19.67 -3.45 -14.60
CA LEU A 132 -18.25 -3.29 -14.27
C LEU A 132 -18.14 -2.44 -13.01
N VAL A 133 -17.53 -2.99 -11.97
CA VAL A 133 -17.25 -2.25 -10.71
C VAL A 133 -15.79 -1.82 -10.73
N LEU A 134 -15.58 -0.51 -10.79
CA LEU A 134 -14.25 0.10 -10.75
C LEU A 134 -14.01 0.80 -9.41
N ASN A 135 -12.81 0.67 -8.90
CA ASN A 135 -12.30 1.44 -7.79
C ASN A 135 -11.49 2.62 -8.32
N LEU A 136 -12.04 3.82 -8.19
CA LEU A 136 -11.31 5.05 -8.49
C LEU A 136 -10.52 5.45 -7.25
N LYS A 137 -9.22 5.57 -7.39
CA LYS A 137 -8.32 5.99 -6.32
C LYS A 137 -7.72 7.33 -6.65
N VAL A 138 -7.81 8.25 -5.69
CA VAL A 138 -7.18 9.56 -5.75
C VAL A 138 -6.21 9.67 -4.59
N ASN A 139 -4.93 9.80 -4.90
CA ASN A 139 -3.86 9.96 -3.92
C ASN A 139 -3.26 11.35 -4.09
N GLY A 140 -2.92 12.01 -2.99
CA GLY A 140 -2.33 13.32 -3.12
C GLY A 140 -1.77 13.89 -1.84
N ARG A 141 -1.45 15.18 -1.91
CA ARG A 141 -0.95 15.96 -0.77
C ARG A 141 -1.77 17.21 -0.61
N ILE A 142 -2.14 17.49 0.63
CA ILE A 142 -2.91 18.69 1.00
C ILE A 142 -2.21 19.47 2.09
N ARG A 143 -2.50 20.76 2.16
CA ARG A 143 -2.13 21.66 3.26
C ARG A 143 -3.37 22.41 3.73
N TRP A 144 -3.52 22.51 5.03
CA TRP A 144 -4.60 23.28 5.64
C TRP A 144 -4.19 24.73 5.79
N LYS A 145 -5.13 25.67 5.55
CA LYS A 145 -4.93 27.10 5.77
C LYS A 145 -5.98 27.63 6.73
N VAL A 146 -5.51 28.26 7.80
CA VAL A 146 -6.34 28.95 8.80
C VAL A 146 -5.81 30.36 8.96
N GLY A 147 -6.58 31.36 8.47
CA GLY A 147 -6.10 32.74 8.43
C GLY A 147 -4.80 32.88 7.62
N THR A 148 -3.74 33.34 8.25
CA THR A 148 -2.40 33.48 7.66
C THR A 148 -1.53 32.23 7.81
N TRP A 149 -1.91 31.30 8.68
CA TRP A 149 -1.14 30.10 8.96
C TRP A 149 -1.44 28.98 7.95
N VAL A 150 -0.39 28.31 7.48
CA VAL A 150 -0.47 27.14 6.58
C VAL A 150 0.24 25.96 7.23
N SER A 151 -0.42 24.80 7.27
CA SER A 151 0.12 23.58 7.86
C SER A 151 1.21 22.93 7.02
N GLY A 152 1.86 21.92 7.56
CA GLY A 152 2.66 20.97 6.79
C GLY A 152 1.82 20.19 5.75
N ARG A 153 2.49 19.38 4.96
CA ARG A 153 1.85 18.54 3.92
C ARG A 153 1.35 17.24 4.54
N TYR A 154 0.07 16.94 4.31
CA TYR A 154 -0.58 15.70 4.70
C TYR A 154 -0.91 14.87 3.46
N ARG A 155 -0.84 13.55 3.58
CA ARG A 155 -1.27 12.66 2.51
C ARG A 155 -2.79 12.50 2.58
N ILE A 156 -3.44 12.59 1.42
CA ILE A 156 -4.86 12.29 1.27
C ILE A 156 -5.03 11.09 0.36
N ASN A 157 -5.90 10.17 0.76
CA ASN A 157 -6.30 9.02 -0.05
C ASN A 157 -7.81 9.00 -0.16
N VAL A 158 -8.33 8.99 -1.38
CA VAL A 158 -9.76 8.92 -1.66
C VAL A 158 -10.03 7.65 -2.45
N ASN A 159 -11.04 6.91 -2.04
CA ASN A 159 -11.48 5.67 -2.65
C ASN A 159 -12.95 5.78 -3.03
N CYS A 160 -13.27 5.68 -4.32
CA CYS A 160 -14.61 5.76 -4.84
C CYS A 160 -14.96 4.47 -5.60
N LEU A 161 -16.11 3.88 -5.30
CA LEU A 161 -16.64 2.74 -6.05
C LEU A 161 -17.52 3.27 -7.19
N ALA A 162 -17.12 3.05 -8.43
CA ALA A 162 -17.90 3.39 -9.61
C ALA A 162 -18.48 2.12 -10.25
N VAL A 163 -19.79 2.06 -10.40
CA VAL A 163 -20.48 0.97 -11.05
C VAL A 163 -20.90 1.42 -12.45
N MET A 164 -20.37 0.77 -13.48
CA MET A 164 -20.69 1.03 -14.87
C MET A 164 -21.51 -0.13 -15.44
N ALA A 165 -22.59 0.20 -16.14
CA ALA A 165 -23.35 -0.80 -16.88
C ALA A 165 -22.67 -1.07 -18.23
N LEU A 166 -22.33 -2.31 -18.49
CA LEU A 166 -21.84 -2.76 -19.79
C LEU A 166 -23.06 -3.24 -20.59
N GLY A 167 -23.45 -2.47 -21.61
CA GLY A 167 -24.50 -2.90 -22.54
C GLY A 167 -24.02 -4.03 -23.45
N PRO A 168 -24.97 -4.77 -24.11
CA PRO A 168 -24.64 -5.84 -25.06
C PRO A 168 -23.95 -5.33 -26.33
N THR A 169 -24.11 -4.06 -26.64
CA THR A 169 -23.43 -3.37 -27.73
C THR A 169 -22.26 -2.58 -27.11
N LEU A 170 -21.06 -2.73 -27.68
CA LEU A 170 -19.88 -1.94 -27.29
C LEU A 170 -20.22 -0.45 -27.35
N PRO A 171 -20.14 0.28 -26.24
CA PRO A 171 -20.26 1.72 -26.30
C PRO A 171 -19.04 2.25 -27.09
N THR A 172 -19.28 2.85 -28.24
CA THR A 172 -18.28 3.60 -29.01
C THR A 172 -17.97 4.97 -28.38
N GLY A 173 -18.56 5.24 -27.19
CA GLY A 173 -18.41 6.49 -26.44
C GLY A 173 -17.79 6.30 -25.06
N PRO A 174 -17.51 7.40 -24.35
CA PRO A 174 -16.95 7.34 -23.02
C PRO A 174 -17.90 6.63 -22.04
N LEU A 175 -17.34 5.70 -21.25
CA LEU A 175 -18.09 5.02 -20.20
C LEU A 175 -18.47 6.03 -19.12
N SER A 176 -19.76 6.16 -18.81
CA SER A 176 -20.25 7.02 -17.74
C SER A 176 -21.02 6.24 -16.69
N SER A 177 -20.80 6.54 -15.42
CA SER A 177 -21.64 6.06 -14.33
C SER A 177 -22.81 7.01 -14.14
N ARG A 178 -24.04 6.49 -14.19
CA ARG A 178 -25.26 7.29 -14.00
C ARG A 178 -25.55 7.68 -12.54
N GLN A 179 -24.86 7.08 -11.57
CA GLN A 179 -25.07 7.33 -10.15
C GLN A 179 -23.82 7.95 -9.53
N GLY A 180 -24.01 9.10 -8.86
CA GLY A 180 -22.99 9.66 -7.98
C GLY A 180 -22.69 8.67 -6.85
N THR A 181 -21.44 8.24 -6.75
CA THR A 181 -20.98 7.36 -5.68
C THR A 181 -20.33 8.19 -4.57
N VAL A 182 -20.59 7.81 -3.33
CA VAL A 182 -19.93 8.42 -2.17
C VAL A 182 -18.53 7.83 -2.05
N CYS A 183 -17.53 8.72 -1.92
CA CYS A 183 -16.14 8.32 -1.78
C CYS A 183 -15.74 8.28 -0.31
N SER A 184 -14.93 7.30 0.07
CA SER A 184 -14.25 7.28 1.37
C SER A 184 -12.96 8.06 1.28
N THR A 185 -12.75 9.00 2.20
CA THR A 185 -11.56 9.86 2.27
C THR A 185 -10.84 9.63 3.57
N THR A 186 -9.53 9.42 3.50
CA THR A 186 -8.60 9.34 4.65
C THR A 186 -7.46 10.33 4.47
N VAL A 187 -7.07 10.98 5.57
CA VAL A 187 -5.98 11.96 5.63
C VAL A 187 -4.94 11.49 6.64
#